data_80deaff8d01081450ea7e69da00c641b
#
_entry.id   80deaff8d01081450ea7e69da00c641b
#
_cell.length_a   1.000
_cell.length_b   1.000
_cell.length_c   1.000
_cell.angle_alpha   90.00
_cell.angle_beta   90.00
_cell.angle_gamma   90.00
#
_symmetry.space_group_name_H-M   'P 1'
#
loop_
_entity.id
_entity.type
_entity.pdbx_description
1 polymer ?
#
loop_
_entity_poly.entity_id
_entity_poly.type
_entity_poly.pdbx_seq_one_letter_code
_entity_poly.pdbx_strand_id
1 'polypeptide(L)'
;MKKVALAKVKDDLSRYLRVAEGEEIVITRHGRPAGVLIGFETEEDWFEYRLEHHPDFLRRLARARQAIERDRGVRLEDVPA
;
A
#
# COMPACT_ATOMS: atom_id res chain seq x y z
N MET A 1 -8.62 11.38 10.36
CA MET A 1 -7.29 11.55 9.76
C MET A 1 -6.40 12.32 10.72
N LYS A 2 -5.27 11.76 11.05
CA LYS A 2 -4.35 12.35 12.04
C LYS A 2 -3.18 13.03 11.32
N LYS A 3 -2.77 14.19 11.80
CA LYS A 3 -1.62 14.91 11.24
C LYS A 3 -0.44 14.78 12.18
N VAL A 4 0.70 14.38 11.65
CA VAL A 4 1.94 14.21 12.43
C VAL A 4 3.12 14.80 11.65
N ALA A 5 3.99 15.52 12.34
CA ALA A 5 5.16 16.08 11.71
C ALA A 5 6.15 14.99 11.28
N LEU A 6 6.81 15.20 10.15
CA LEU A 6 7.79 14.26 9.58
C LEU A 6 8.87 13.88 10.60
N ALA A 7 9.37 14.84 11.38
CA ALA A 7 10.39 14.57 12.37
C ALA A 7 9.94 13.54 13.40
N LYS A 8 8.69 13.59 13.83
CA LYS A 8 8.13 12.62 14.78
C LYS A 8 7.94 11.26 14.14
N VAL A 9 7.45 11.22 12.92
CA VAL A 9 7.28 9.96 12.18
C VAL A 9 8.62 9.27 11.95
N LYS A 10 9.63 10.06 11.60
CA LYS A 10 10.99 9.56 11.40
C LYS A 10 11.58 8.92 12.66
N ASP A 11 11.33 9.52 13.81
CA ASP A 11 11.89 9.05 15.06
C ASP A 11 11.25 7.75 15.56
N ASP A 12 10.00 7.48 15.19
CA ASP A 12 9.28 6.28 15.65
C ASP A 12 8.33 5.75 14.58
N LEU A 13 8.88 5.45 13.42
CA LEU A 13 8.11 5.00 12.27
C LEU A 13 7.29 3.74 12.56
N SER A 14 7.87 2.78 13.27
CA SER A 14 7.17 1.53 13.60
C SER A 14 5.88 1.77 14.38
N ARG A 15 5.91 2.71 15.33
CA ARG A 15 4.75 3.07 16.11
C ARG A 15 3.67 3.71 15.24
N TYR A 16 4.08 4.66 14.40
CA TYR A 16 3.13 5.36 13.52
C TYR A 16 2.55 4.45 12.45
N LEU A 17 3.28 3.45 11.99
CA LEU A 17 2.72 2.44 11.10
C LEU A 17 1.59 1.65 11.77
N ARG A 18 1.75 1.30 13.04
CA ARG A 18 0.67 0.63 13.80
C ARG A 18 -0.55 1.53 13.96
N VAL A 19 -0.33 2.79 14.28
CA VAL A 19 -1.44 3.75 14.39
C VAL A 19 -2.13 3.90 13.04
N ALA A 20 -1.36 3.91 11.95
CA ALA A 20 -1.88 4.05 10.61
C ALA A 20 -2.70 2.85 10.12
N GLU A 21 -2.59 1.70 10.77
CA GLU A 21 -3.46 0.54 10.48
C GLU A 21 -4.94 0.85 10.77
N GLY A 22 -5.20 1.67 11.76
CA GLY A 22 -6.56 2.05 12.13
C GLY A 22 -7.01 3.39 11.61
N GLU A 23 -6.07 4.29 11.33
CA GLU A 23 -6.38 5.67 10.93
C GLU A 23 -5.25 6.22 10.06
N GLU A 24 -5.56 6.73 8.89
CA GLU A 24 -4.58 7.35 8.01
C GLU A 24 -3.88 8.54 8.71
N ILE A 25 -2.58 8.63 8.52
CA ILE A 25 -1.76 9.71 9.08
C ILE A 25 -1.25 10.60 7.95
N VAL A 26 -1.57 11.88 8.03
CA VAL A 26 -0.98 12.87 7.14
C VAL A 26 0.35 13.31 7.73
N ILE A 27 1.42 13.08 6.98
CA ILE A 27 2.76 13.51 7.37
C ILE A 27 2.95 14.94 6.90
N THR A 28 3.29 15.83 7.81
CA THR A 28 3.52 17.24 7.50
C THR A 28 5.02 17.56 7.54
N ARG A 29 5.40 18.51 6.70
CA ARG A 29 6.74 19.07 6.67
C ARG A 29 6.60 20.59 6.58
N HIS A 30 7.19 21.29 7.55
CA HIS A 30 7.05 22.75 7.66
C HIS A 30 5.58 23.20 7.66
N GLY A 31 4.73 22.46 8.37
CA GLY A 31 3.32 22.76 8.49
C GLY A 31 2.46 22.42 7.27
N ARG A 32 3.05 21.85 6.21
CA ARG A 32 2.34 21.51 4.97
C ARG A 32 2.24 20.00 4.79
N PRO A 33 1.14 19.49 4.23
CA PRO A 33 1.06 18.08 3.91
C PRO A 33 2.18 17.66 2.95
N ALA A 34 2.96 16.67 3.35
CA ALA A 34 4.06 16.14 2.54
C ALA A 34 3.78 14.70 2.06
N GLY A 35 2.92 13.98 2.76
CA GLY A 35 2.58 12.62 2.38
C GLY A 35 1.53 12.04 3.30
N VAL A 36 1.12 10.83 3.00
CA VAL A 36 0.16 10.08 3.80
C VAL A 36 0.76 8.73 4.16
N LEU A 37 0.61 8.34 5.41
CA LEU A 37 1.01 7.03 5.89
C LEU A 37 -0.23 6.17 6.08
N ILE A 38 -0.23 5.02 5.44
CA ILE A 38 -1.30 4.04 5.51
C ILE A 38 -0.70 2.73 5.99
N GLY A 39 -1.23 2.17 7.06
CA GLY A 39 -0.77 0.91 7.59
C GLY A 39 -1.68 -0.24 7.17
N PHE A 40 -1.11 -1.42 7.00
CA PHE A 40 -1.84 -2.63 6.68
C PHE A 40 -1.59 -3.67 7.76
N GLU A 41 -2.66 -4.23 8.33
CA GLU A 41 -2.55 -5.32 9.29
C GLU A 41 -2.24 -6.64 8.61
N THR A 42 -2.74 -6.82 7.38
CA THR A 42 -2.64 -8.07 6.64
C THR A 42 -2.25 -7.82 5.19
N GLU A 43 -1.81 -8.86 4.50
CA GLU A 43 -1.55 -8.78 3.06
C GLU A 43 -2.85 -8.56 2.29
N GLU A 44 -3.97 -9.04 2.82
CA GLU A 44 -5.29 -8.81 2.24
C GLU A 44 -5.65 -7.33 2.19
N ASP A 45 -5.37 -6.61 3.27
CA ASP A 45 -5.60 -5.16 3.33
C ASP A 45 -4.77 -4.43 2.29
N TRP A 46 -3.53 -4.83 2.12
CA TRP A 46 -2.64 -4.30 1.08
C TRP A 46 -3.19 -4.58 -0.32
N PHE A 47 -3.64 -5.80 -0.56
CA PHE A 47 -4.20 -6.20 -1.83
C PHE A 47 -5.46 -5.39 -2.17
N GLU A 48 -6.38 -5.25 -1.22
CA GLU A 48 -7.59 -4.44 -1.37
C GLU A 48 -7.27 -2.99 -1.69
N TYR A 49 -6.31 -2.42 -0.98
CA TYR A 49 -5.88 -1.05 -1.23
C TYR A 49 -5.40 -0.87 -2.67
N ARG A 50 -4.62 -1.80 -3.17
CA ARG A 50 -4.12 -1.74 -4.54
C ARG A 50 -5.24 -1.87 -5.57
N LEU A 51 -6.22 -2.71 -5.31
CA LEU A 51 -7.37 -2.86 -6.18
C LEU A 51 -8.16 -1.56 -6.30
N GLU A 52 -8.34 -0.86 -5.19
CA GLU A 52 -9.09 0.39 -5.16
C GLU A 52 -8.35 1.55 -5.81
N HIS A 53 -7.05 1.63 -5.64
CA HIS A 53 -6.25 2.80 -6.04
C HIS A 53 -5.48 2.61 -7.33
N HIS A 54 -5.40 1.40 -7.85
CA HIS A 54 -4.66 1.09 -9.07
C HIS A 54 -5.48 0.19 -10.00
N PRO A 55 -6.45 0.74 -10.74
CA PRO A 55 -7.28 -0.05 -11.66
C PRO A 55 -6.47 -0.87 -12.67
N ASP A 56 -5.34 -0.36 -13.11
CA ASP A 56 -4.45 -1.06 -14.03
C ASP A 56 -3.87 -2.33 -13.41
N PHE A 57 -3.73 -2.37 -12.10
CA PHE A 57 -3.29 -3.56 -11.38
C PHE A 57 -4.27 -4.71 -11.55
N LEU A 58 -5.57 -4.43 -11.49
CA LEU A 58 -6.61 -5.42 -11.74
C LEU A 58 -6.50 -6.05 -13.12
N ARG A 59 -6.25 -5.22 -14.13
CA ARG A 59 -6.08 -5.69 -15.50
C ARG A 59 -4.85 -6.57 -15.63
N ARG A 60 -3.74 -6.16 -15.03
CA ARG A 60 -2.50 -6.95 -15.03
C ARG A 60 -2.69 -8.28 -14.31
N LEU A 61 -3.38 -8.26 -13.20
CA LEU A 61 -3.66 -9.46 -12.42
C LEU A 61 -4.53 -10.44 -13.22
N ALA A 62 -5.56 -9.94 -13.89
CA ALA A 62 -6.43 -10.76 -14.74
C ALA A 62 -5.64 -11.40 -15.89
N ARG A 63 -4.76 -10.62 -16.54
CA ARG A 63 -3.89 -11.13 -17.61
C ARG A 63 -2.92 -12.18 -17.09
N ALA A 64 -2.34 -11.94 -15.91
CA ALA A 64 -1.43 -12.88 -15.30
C ALA A 64 -2.12 -14.20 -14.96
N ARG A 65 -3.34 -14.15 -14.45
CA ARG A 65 -4.14 -15.34 -14.19
C ARG A 65 -4.44 -16.13 -15.47
N GLN A 66 -4.79 -15.44 -16.53
CA GLN A 66 -5.02 -16.07 -17.83
C GLN A 66 -3.74 -16.74 -18.35
N ALA A 67 -2.60 -16.06 -18.21
CA ALA A 67 -1.32 -16.61 -18.61
C ALA A 67 -0.96 -17.86 -17.80
N ILE A 68 -1.20 -17.86 -16.50
CA ILE A 68 -0.96 -19.01 -15.63
C ILE A 68 -1.86 -20.18 -16.03
N GLU A 69 -3.12 -19.92 -16.31
CA GLU A 69 -4.07 -20.94 -16.73
C GLU A 69 -3.70 -21.55 -18.09
N ARG A 70 -3.17 -20.74 -19.01
CA ARG A 70 -2.76 -21.21 -20.34
C ARG A 70 -1.45 -21.97 -20.31
N ASP A 71 -0.42 -21.38 -19.71
CA ASP A 71 0.96 -21.87 -19.84
C ASP A 71 1.48 -22.59 -18.62
N ARG A 72 0.86 -22.39 -17.46
CA ARG A 72 1.27 -22.92 -16.15
C ARG A 72 2.73 -22.61 -15.80
N GLY A 73 3.34 -21.64 -16.47
CA GLY A 73 4.74 -21.29 -16.29
C GLY A 73 5.00 -19.93 -15.64
N VAL A 74 3.98 -19.11 -15.52
CA VAL A 74 4.12 -17.78 -14.93
C VAL A 74 3.89 -17.86 -13.42
N ARG A 75 4.89 -17.45 -12.65
CA ARG A 75 4.78 -17.38 -11.21
C ARG A 75 4.16 -16.04 -10.82
N LEU A 76 3.41 -16.02 -9.69
CA LEU A 76 2.82 -14.79 -9.18
C LEU A 76 3.86 -13.73 -8.86
N GLU A 77 5.02 -14.13 -8.39
CA GLU A 77 6.13 -13.22 -8.09
C GLU A 77 6.73 -12.58 -9.34
N ASP A 78 6.50 -13.12 -10.50
CA ASP A 78 6.94 -12.56 -11.79
C ASP A 78 5.97 -11.50 -12.31
N VAL A 79 4.82 -11.33 -11.64
CA VAL A 79 3.83 -10.32 -12.00
C VAL A 79 4.25 -8.98 -11.43
N PRO A 80 4.36 -7.93 -12.27
CA PRO A 80 4.68 -6.60 -11.78
C PRO A 80 3.65 -6.11 -10.76
N ALA A 81 4.15 -5.68 -9.63
CA ALA A 81 3.29 -5.21 -8.54
C ALA A 81 2.82 -3.77 -8.75
#